data_5df5bfe8e3151f4c751234c9455bd1c3
#
_entry.id   5df5bfe8e3151f4c751234c9455bd1c3
#
_cell.length_a   1.000
_cell.length_b   1.000
_cell.length_c   1.000
_cell.angle_alpha   90.00
_cell.angle_beta   90.00
_cell.angle_gamma   90.00
#
_symmetry.space_group_name_H-M   'P 1'
#
loop_
_entity.id
_entity.type
_entity.pdbx_description
1 polymer ?
#
loop_
_entity_poly.entity_id
_entity_poly.type
_entity_poly.pdbx_seq_one_letter_code
_entity_poly.pdbx_strand_id
1 'polypeptide(L)'
;MADQYEFLTKDNISKYLSSKKVFANLIDANNLVEFKEVGDGNLNLVFIMKDSAGKGIVLKQALPYVRLVGPDWPMTPSRARIEAETTIIHSKSAPNLVPEIYDYDPDRFIIAMEDLSDHVVWRGALNSGLRFDGVAGPLGRFVAKTAFGTSIFSLGQEQHKLEIARAINPGLCLITEDLVFTEPYFENGRNSVLPTNEKDAQELANDKEMVHEIGLLKYKFMTAGESLIHGDLHTGSVMIKCEDKKEAVSVKAIDSEFSFYGPIGFDLGALVANYTIAAARACALGNIEQMHWALSLAEQTWVEFEKEFRKLWPTRVDKRVFTDDLLEDLIKTWRSDTLGYAGAKMARRIVGLAKTSDIETLEPNVREGAARAVLQIARKTTKERDLAKSWSTLAKEAAEVMQKLATK
;
A
#
# COMPACT_ATOMS: atom_id res chain seq x y z
N MET A 1 8.68 -17.48 24.44
CA MET A 1 9.40 -17.05 23.21
C MET A 1 9.95 -15.61 23.28
N ALA A 2 9.63 -14.83 24.31
CA ALA A 2 10.19 -13.47 24.45
C ALA A 2 11.63 -13.41 24.95
N ASP A 3 12.12 -14.44 25.62
CA ASP A 3 13.44 -14.44 26.28
C ASP A 3 14.65 -14.69 25.34
N GLN A 4 14.43 -14.89 24.04
CA GLN A 4 15.50 -15.08 23.05
C GLN A 4 15.50 -14.05 21.93
N TYR A 5 14.61 -13.05 21.96
CA TYR A 5 14.50 -12.04 20.93
C TYR A 5 15.51 -10.90 21.19
N GLU A 6 16.63 -10.92 20.46
CA GLU A 6 17.64 -9.86 20.57
C GLU A 6 17.33 -8.70 19.63
N PHE A 7 16.98 -7.55 20.19
CA PHE A 7 16.77 -6.34 19.43
C PHE A 7 18.07 -5.80 18.84
N LEU A 8 17.99 -5.33 17.58
CA LEU A 8 19.06 -4.53 17.01
C LEU A 8 19.15 -3.19 17.74
N THR A 9 20.37 -2.81 18.08
CA THR A 9 20.71 -1.54 18.74
C THR A 9 21.98 -0.97 18.10
N LYS A 10 22.26 0.30 18.37
CA LYS A 10 23.52 0.92 17.94
C LYS A 10 24.76 0.13 18.39
N ASP A 11 24.68 -0.49 19.55
CA ASP A 11 25.84 -1.17 20.17
C ASP A 11 26.11 -2.55 19.58
N ASN A 12 25.08 -3.25 19.06
CA ASN A 12 25.23 -4.61 18.53
C ASN A 12 25.17 -4.73 17.01
N ILE A 13 24.77 -3.68 16.29
CA ILE A 13 24.55 -3.73 14.85
C ILE A 13 25.85 -3.98 14.04
N SER A 14 26.96 -3.38 14.45
CA SER A 14 28.27 -3.58 13.81
C SER A 14 28.71 -5.05 13.94
N LYS A 15 28.52 -5.65 15.11
CA LYS A 15 28.80 -7.06 15.36
C LYS A 15 27.87 -7.95 14.53
N TYR A 16 26.60 -7.60 14.41
CA TYR A 16 25.64 -8.33 13.56
C TYR A 16 26.06 -8.31 12.09
N LEU A 17 26.38 -7.15 11.53
CA LEU A 17 26.85 -7.02 10.16
C LEU A 17 28.14 -7.81 9.91
N SER A 18 29.12 -7.74 10.84
CA SER A 18 30.38 -8.47 10.72
C SER A 18 30.22 -9.99 10.82
N SER A 19 29.14 -10.47 11.45
CA SER A 19 28.88 -11.90 11.62
C SER A 19 28.42 -12.63 10.34
N LYS A 20 27.95 -11.89 9.34
CA LYS A 20 27.38 -12.44 8.11
C LYS A 20 28.22 -12.11 6.87
N LYS A 21 28.69 -13.15 6.18
CA LYS A 21 29.53 -12.99 4.98
C LYS A 21 28.88 -12.22 3.84
N VAL A 22 27.55 -12.24 3.74
CA VAL A 22 26.79 -11.56 2.69
C VAL A 22 27.04 -10.05 2.73
N PHE A 23 27.28 -9.47 3.91
CA PHE A 23 27.47 -8.02 4.06
C PHE A 23 28.90 -7.54 3.76
N ALA A 24 29.90 -8.45 3.70
CA ALA A 24 31.31 -8.06 3.55
C ALA A 24 31.61 -7.19 2.31
N ASN A 25 30.84 -7.35 1.22
CA ASN A 25 30.99 -6.55 0.00
C ASN A 25 30.02 -5.38 -0.09
N LEU A 26 29.00 -5.35 0.79
CA LEU A 26 27.93 -4.35 0.77
C LEU A 26 28.26 -3.13 1.65
N ILE A 27 28.88 -3.37 2.82
CA ILE A 27 29.19 -2.30 3.78
C ILE A 27 30.40 -2.70 4.64
N ASP A 28 31.23 -1.71 5.00
CA ASP A 28 32.30 -1.93 5.99
C ASP A 28 31.74 -1.71 7.41
N ALA A 29 31.41 -2.81 8.06
CA ALA A 29 30.82 -2.81 9.39
C ALA A 29 31.73 -2.23 10.49
N ASN A 30 33.07 -2.13 10.26
CA ASN A 30 34.02 -1.57 11.22
C ASN A 30 34.21 -0.06 11.06
N ASN A 31 33.77 0.50 9.94
CA ASN A 31 33.95 1.93 9.61
C ASN A 31 32.59 2.61 9.30
N LEU A 32 31.56 2.33 10.10
CA LEU A 32 30.26 2.99 10.00
C LEU A 32 30.39 4.45 10.44
N VAL A 33 29.99 5.37 9.58
CA VAL A 33 30.01 6.83 9.82
C VAL A 33 28.62 7.41 10.03
N GLU A 34 27.57 6.74 9.54
CA GLU A 34 26.17 7.11 9.76
C GLU A 34 25.42 5.93 10.37
N PHE A 35 24.64 6.24 11.40
CA PHE A 35 23.69 5.34 12.01
C PHE A 35 22.42 6.15 12.32
N LYS A 36 21.32 5.80 11.65
CA LYS A 36 20.04 6.49 11.85
C LYS A 36 18.95 5.47 12.07
N GLU A 37 18.27 5.55 13.21
CA GLU A 37 17.00 4.85 13.41
C GLU A 37 15.88 5.70 12.80
N VAL A 38 15.04 5.07 11.96
CA VAL A 38 13.84 5.69 11.40
C VAL A 38 12.73 5.61 12.44
N GLY A 39 12.34 6.76 13.00
CA GLY A 39 11.40 6.85 14.12
C GLY A 39 9.93 6.62 13.76
N ASP A 40 9.58 6.81 12.48
CA ASP A 40 8.17 6.82 12.01
C ASP A 40 7.60 5.42 11.73
N GLY A 41 8.36 4.35 11.94
CA GLY A 41 7.92 2.97 11.76
C GLY A 41 6.94 2.53 12.83
N ASN A 42 5.69 2.27 12.46
CA ASN A 42 4.63 1.86 13.40
C ASN A 42 4.77 0.41 13.89
N LEU A 43 5.45 -0.45 13.13
CA LEU A 43 5.48 -1.89 13.35
C LEU A 43 6.88 -2.48 13.53
N ASN A 44 7.92 -1.85 12.95
CA ASN A 44 9.26 -2.41 12.84
C ASN A 44 10.32 -1.43 13.35
N LEU A 45 11.49 -1.96 13.73
CA LEU A 45 12.72 -1.17 13.87
C LEU A 45 13.38 -1.07 12.51
N VAL A 46 13.76 0.13 12.10
CA VAL A 46 14.43 0.36 10.81
C VAL A 46 15.68 1.19 11.06
N PHE A 47 16.82 0.67 10.64
CA PHE A 47 18.11 1.31 10.78
C PHE A 47 18.74 1.52 9.41
N ILE A 48 19.17 2.74 9.15
CA ILE A 48 19.96 3.12 7.97
C ILE A 48 21.39 3.29 8.42
N MET A 49 22.33 2.60 7.78
CA MET A 49 23.75 2.71 8.05
C MET A 49 24.50 3.04 6.79
N LYS A 50 25.57 3.86 6.94
CA LYS A 50 26.54 4.12 5.87
C LYS A 50 27.94 3.98 6.39
N ASP A 51 28.85 3.46 5.55
CA ASP A 51 30.25 3.38 5.83
C ASP A 51 31.02 4.62 5.33
N SER A 52 32.31 4.66 5.64
CA SER A 52 33.21 5.76 5.24
C SER A 52 33.42 5.86 3.72
N ALA A 53 33.09 4.83 2.95
CA ALA A 53 33.11 4.82 1.48
C ALA A 53 31.76 5.29 0.88
N GLY A 54 30.76 5.62 1.71
CA GLY A 54 29.42 6.06 1.29
C GLY A 54 28.50 4.91 0.88
N LYS A 55 28.87 3.65 1.10
CA LYS A 55 27.97 2.51 0.89
C LYS A 55 26.93 2.45 1.99
N GLY A 56 25.67 2.27 1.63
CA GLY A 56 24.55 2.24 2.55
C GLY A 56 23.83 0.89 2.56
N ILE A 57 23.24 0.54 3.71
CA ILE A 57 22.36 -0.60 3.90
C ILE A 57 21.25 -0.26 4.88
N VAL A 58 20.07 -0.83 4.67
CA VAL A 58 18.96 -0.75 5.62
C VAL A 58 18.77 -2.12 6.28
N LEU A 59 18.68 -2.14 7.60
CA LEU A 59 18.22 -3.30 8.37
C LEU A 59 16.84 -2.99 8.96
N LYS A 60 15.87 -3.84 8.64
CA LYS A 60 14.49 -3.77 9.15
C LYS A 60 14.23 -5.00 10.01
N GLN A 61 13.93 -4.80 11.30
CA GLN A 61 13.63 -5.89 12.24
C GLN A 61 12.17 -5.84 12.63
N ALA A 62 11.44 -6.93 12.42
CA ALA A 62 10.05 -7.06 12.85
C ALA A 62 9.96 -7.30 14.36
N LEU A 63 9.14 -6.51 15.04
CA LEU A 63 8.88 -6.65 16.47
C LEU A 63 7.80 -7.71 16.75
N PRO A 64 7.81 -8.40 17.90
CA PRO A 64 6.77 -9.35 18.28
C PRO A 64 5.47 -8.68 18.77
N TYR A 65 5.31 -7.38 18.53
CA TYR A 65 4.15 -6.57 18.89
C TYR A 65 4.03 -5.35 17.98
N VAL A 66 2.89 -4.67 18.03
CA VAL A 66 2.70 -3.37 17.37
C VAL A 66 3.48 -2.30 18.13
N ARG A 67 4.49 -1.69 17.52
CA ARG A 67 5.40 -0.73 18.18
C ARG A 67 4.67 0.43 18.86
N LEU A 68 3.61 0.97 18.25
CA LEU A 68 2.84 2.10 18.80
C LEU A 68 2.06 1.75 20.08
N VAL A 69 1.68 0.48 20.24
CA VAL A 69 0.84 0.02 21.36
C VAL A 69 1.68 -0.73 22.40
N GLY A 70 2.79 -1.34 21.98
CA GLY A 70 3.64 -2.15 22.81
C GLY A 70 3.17 -3.61 22.95
N PRO A 71 3.65 -4.35 23.98
CA PRO A 71 3.39 -5.77 24.18
C PRO A 71 1.90 -6.15 24.31
N ASP A 72 1.03 -5.20 24.62
CA ASP A 72 -0.41 -5.43 24.77
C ASP A 72 -1.11 -5.73 23.44
N TRP A 73 -0.44 -5.47 22.31
CA TRP A 73 -0.90 -5.91 21.00
C TRP A 73 0.14 -6.82 20.34
N PRO A 74 0.14 -8.11 20.66
CA PRO A 74 1.10 -9.06 20.10
C PRO A 74 0.89 -9.21 18.59
N MET A 75 2.00 -9.26 17.84
CA MET A 75 2.01 -9.44 16.39
C MET A 75 3.15 -10.40 16.01
N THR A 76 2.87 -11.32 15.09
CA THR A 76 3.88 -12.27 14.65
C THR A 76 5.05 -11.57 13.95
N PRO A 77 6.32 -11.79 14.36
CA PRO A 77 7.46 -11.27 13.64
C PRO A 77 7.72 -11.99 12.31
N SER A 78 7.06 -13.15 12.07
CA SER A 78 7.15 -13.89 10.80
C SER A 78 6.66 -13.09 9.58
N ARG A 79 5.99 -11.94 9.78
CA ARG A 79 5.67 -11.01 8.71
C ARG A 79 6.91 -10.49 7.97
N ALA A 80 8.09 -10.46 8.62
CA ALA A 80 9.35 -10.14 7.96
C ALA A 80 9.72 -11.15 6.88
N ARG A 81 9.43 -12.46 7.09
CA ARG A 81 9.59 -13.48 6.06
C ARG A 81 8.70 -13.18 4.85
N ILE A 82 7.42 -12.87 5.10
CA ILE A 82 6.46 -12.53 4.04
C ILE A 82 6.96 -11.33 3.23
N GLU A 83 7.40 -10.26 3.90
CA GLU A 83 7.92 -9.08 3.24
C GLU A 83 9.15 -9.38 2.37
N ALA A 84 10.16 -10.07 2.94
CA ALA A 84 11.38 -10.41 2.23
C ALA A 84 11.11 -11.29 1.00
N GLU A 85 10.37 -12.38 1.18
CA GLU A 85 10.04 -13.32 0.09
C GLU A 85 9.18 -12.66 -0.99
N THR A 86 8.17 -11.86 -0.60
CA THR A 86 7.32 -11.13 -1.55
C THR A 86 8.14 -10.14 -2.36
N THR A 87 9.00 -9.34 -1.70
CA THR A 87 9.85 -8.37 -2.38
C THR A 87 10.79 -9.06 -3.38
N ILE A 88 11.38 -10.20 -3.02
CA ILE A 88 12.21 -11.02 -3.92
C ILE A 88 11.39 -11.55 -5.11
N ILE A 89 10.15 -12.00 -4.89
CA ILE A 89 9.28 -12.50 -5.96
C ILE A 89 8.88 -11.34 -6.88
N HIS A 90 8.46 -10.22 -6.30
CA HIS A 90 8.07 -9.04 -7.05
C HIS A 90 9.23 -8.47 -7.87
N SER A 91 10.47 -8.50 -7.36
CA SER A 91 11.65 -8.04 -8.10
C SER A 91 11.92 -8.85 -9.37
N LYS A 92 11.54 -10.14 -9.41
CA LYS A 92 11.67 -10.98 -10.62
C LYS A 92 10.71 -10.53 -11.73
N SER A 93 9.50 -10.12 -11.38
CA SER A 93 8.48 -9.68 -12.33
C SER A 93 8.62 -8.19 -12.67
N ALA A 94 8.96 -7.38 -11.68
CA ALA A 94 9.03 -5.93 -11.75
C ALA A 94 10.37 -5.39 -11.23
N PRO A 95 11.49 -5.71 -11.89
CA PRO A 95 12.81 -5.25 -11.45
C PRO A 95 12.84 -3.72 -11.37
N ASN A 96 13.61 -3.19 -10.43
CA ASN A 96 13.76 -1.75 -10.12
C ASN A 96 12.52 -1.06 -9.54
N LEU A 97 11.37 -1.73 -9.38
CA LEU A 97 10.17 -1.17 -8.77
C LEU A 97 9.97 -1.57 -7.30
N VAL A 98 10.89 -2.33 -6.75
CA VAL A 98 11.01 -2.68 -5.33
C VAL A 98 12.47 -2.56 -4.88
N PRO A 99 12.77 -2.44 -3.59
CA PRO A 99 14.15 -2.48 -3.11
C PRO A 99 14.79 -3.83 -3.35
N GLU A 100 16.11 -3.86 -3.51
CA GLU A 100 16.88 -5.09 -3.51
C GLU A 100 16.94 -5.65 -2.08
N ILE A 101 16.65 -6.95 -1.93
CA ILE A 101 16.82 -7.67 -0.67
C ILE A 101 18.15 -8.39 -0.71
N TYR A 102 19.04 -8.06 0.23
CA TYR A 102 20.37 -8.64 0.34
C TYR A 102 20.39 -9.90 1.20
N ASP A 103 19.62 -9.93 2.29
CA ASP A 103 19.52 -11.05 3.22
C ASP A 103 18.20 -11.02 4.01
N TYR A 104 17.76 -12.20 4.44
CA TYR A 104 16.73 -12.36 5.44
C TYR A 104 17.21 -13.31 6.54
N ASP A 105 17.21 -12.84 7.77
CA ASP A 105 17.57 -13.62 8.97
C ASP A 105 16.30 -14.15 9.63
N PRO A 106 15.98 -15.44 9.50
CA PRO A 106 14.78 -16.03 10.06
C PRO A 106 14.79 -16.15 11.59
N ASP A 107 15.98 -16.19 12.20
CA ASP A 107 16.13 -16.36 13.65
C ASP A 107 15.88 -15.03 14.40
N ARG A 108 16.24 -13.92 13.76
CA ARG A 108 16.12 -12.57 14.31
C ARG A 108 15.07 -11.71 13.61
N PHE A 109 14.40 -12.26 12.60
CA PHE A 109 13.39 -11.57 11.79
C PHE A 109 13.90 -10.23 11.22
N ILE A 110 15.14 -10.25 10.69
CA ILE A 110 15.79 -9.07 10.14
C ILE A 110 15.86 -9.20 8.62
N ILE A 111 15.41 -8.16 7.93
CA ILE A 111 15.58 -7.98 6.49
C ILE A 111 16.72 -6.99 6.27
N ALA A 112 17.70 -7.34 5.45
CA ALA A 112 18.71 -6.44 4.96
C ALA A 112 18.40 -6.05 3.52
N MET A 113 18.32 -4.76 3.25
CA MET A 113 17.84 -4.26 1.96
C MET A 113 18.58 -3.01 1.50
N GLU A 114 18.31 -2.64 0.26
CA GLU A 114 18.81 -1.43 -0.41
C GLU A 114 18.54 -0.16 0.41
N ASP A 115 19.56 0.70 0.49
CA ASP A 115 19.44 2.03 1.08
C ASP A 115 18.75 2.98 0.08
N LEU A 116 17.56 3.42 0.44
CA LEU A 116 16.75 4.38 -0.32
C LEU A 116 16.79 5.79 0.31
N SER A 117 17.87 6.16 1.00
CA SER A 117 18.01 7.48 1.66
C SER A 117 17.96 8.65 0.69
N ASP A 118 18.18 8.42 -0.60
CA ASP A 118 18.08 9.40 -1.68
C ASP A 118 16.66 9.50 -2.29
N HIS A 119 15.73 8.73 -1.77
CA HIS A 119 14.30 8.76 -2.10
C HIS A 119 13.51 9.44 -0.97
N VAL A 120 12.33 9.94 -1.30
CA VAL A 120 11.36 10.48 -0.34
C VAL A 120 10.09 9.63 -0.34
N VAL A 121 9.45 9.51 0.82
CA VAL A 121 8.14 8.86 0.93
C VAL A 121 7.10 9.73 0.22
N TRP A 122 6.39 9.16 -0.75
CA TRP A 122 5.48 9.91 -1.62
C TRP A 122 4.37 10.62 -0.85
N ARG A 123 3.79 10.01 0.18
CA ARG A 123 2.78 10.67 1.03
C ARG A 123 3.29 11.98 1.63
N GLY A 124 4.50 12.00 2.14
CA GLY A 124 5.10 13.22 2.69
C GLY A 124 5.24 14.32 1.66
N ALA A 125 5.64 13.97 0.43
CA ALA A 125 5.73 14.90 -0.68
C ALA A 125 4.35 15.45 -1.08
N LEU A 126 3.33 14.58 -1.21
CA LEU A 126 1.95 15.00 -1.50
C LEU A 126 1.40 15.95 -0.42
N ASN A 127 1.64 15.63 0.85
CA ASN A 127 1.21 16.46 1.99
C ASN A 127 1.88 17.84 2.01
N SER A 128 3.08 17.92 1.45
CA SER A 128 3.83 19.19 1.27
C SER A 128 3.45 19.95 -0.01
N GLY A 129 2.44 19.46 -0.76
CA GLY A 129 1.98 20.08 -2.01
C GLY A 129 2.93 19.89 -3.19
N LEU A 130 3.89 18.95 -3.08
CA LEU A 130 4.80 18.64 -4.19
C LEU A 130 4.12 17.72 -5.20
N ARG A 131 4.36 18.00 -6.48
CA ARG A 131 3.93 17.17 -7.60
C ARG A 131 5.14 16.53 -8.23
N PHE A 132 5.04 15.24 -8.45
CA PHE A 132 6.05 14.49 -9.18
C PHE A 132 5.36 13.71 -10.29
N ASP A 133 5.62 14.11 -11.51
CA ASP A 133 5.16 13.37 -12.69
C ASP A 133 5.94 12.04 -12.80
N GLY A 134 5.41 11.10 -13.56
CA GLY A 134 6.09 9.83 -13.79
C GLY A 134 5.98 8.80 -12.64
N VAL A 135 5.16 9.01 -11.60
CA VAL A 135 5.00 8.05 -10.48
C VAL A 135 3.87 7.04 -10.74
N ALA A 136 2.70 7.51 -11.18
CA ALA A 136 1.50 6.68 -11.31
C ALA A 136 1.67 5.55 -12.34
N GLY A 137 2.30 5.83 -13.48
CA GLY A 137 2.53 4.84 -14.53
C GLY A 137 3.40 3.66 -14.07
N PRO A 138 4.59 3.86 -13.49
CA PRO A 138 5.38 2.79 -12.89
C PRO A 138 4.62 1.93 -11.88
N LEU A 139 3.75 2.52 -11.05
CA LEU A 139 2.93 1.78 -10.08
C LEU A 139 1.88 0.92 -10.77
N GLY A 140 1.22 1.42 -11.82
CA GLY A 140 0.33 0.61 -12.65
C GLY A 140 1.06 -0.58 -13.28
N ARG A 141 2.24 -0.35 -13.85
CA ARG A 141 3.09 -1.44 -14.38
C ARG A 141 3.59 -2.40 -13.31
N PHE A 142 3.92 -1.91 -12.11
CA PHE A 142 4.27 -2.75 -10.97
C PHE A 142 3.16 -3.74 -10.67
N VAL A 143 1.93 -3.26 -10.44
CA VAL A 143 0.78 -4.13 -10.14
C VAL A 143 0.51 -5.10 -11.29
N ALA A 144 0.55 -4.67 -12.55
CA ALA A 144 0.33 -5.54 -13.69
C ALA A 144 1.34 -6.69 -13.79
N LYS A 145 2.63 -6.37 -13.63
CA LYS A 145 3.73 -7.35 -13.73
C LYS A 145 3.72 -8.34 -12.58
N THR A 146 3.54 -7.88 -11.37
CA THR A 146 3.49 -8.75 -10.19
C THR A 146 2.23 -9.60 -10.20
N ALA A 147 1.07 -9.00 -10.54
CA ALA A 147 -0.19 -9.72 -10.68
C ALA A 147 -0.11 -10.81 -11.76
N PHE A 148 0.35 -10.49 -12.96
CA PHE A 148 0.50 -11.50 -14.01
C PHE A 148 1.52 -12.56 -13.62
N GLY A 149 2.72 -12.15 -13.18
CA GLY A 149 3.85 -13.05 -12.90
C GLY A 149 3.60 -14.05 -11.76
N THR A 150 2.68 -13.73 -10.84
CA THR A 150 2.33 -14.60 -9.70
C THR A 150 0.96 -15.25 -9.82
N SER A 151 0.22 -14.97 -10.89
CA SER A 151 -1.11 -15.54 -11.14
C SER A 151 -1.07 -16.92 -11.76
N ILE A 152 -2.23 -17.56 -11.79
CA ILE A 152 -2.44 -18.84 -12.50
C ILE A 152 -2.13 -18.72 -14.01
N PHE A 153 -2.20 -17.51 -14.58
CA PHE A 153 -1.94 -17.26 -15.99
C PHE A 153 -0.45 -17.41 -16.35
N SER A 154 0.44 -17.19 -15.40
CA SER A 154 1.88 -17.34 -15.58
C SER A 154 2.40 -18.66 -14.98
N LEU A 155 1.98 -19.00 -13.76
CA LEU A 155 2.53 -20.14 -13.01
C LEU A 155 1.91 -21.49 -13.39
N GLY A 156 0.67 -21.51 -13.91
CA GLY A 156 -0.08 -22.73 -14.10
C GLY A 156 -0.68 -23.27 -12.80
N GLN A 157 -1.44 -24.34 -12.91
CA GLN A 157 -2.36 -24.80 -11.86
C GLN A 157 -1.68 -25.30 -10.59
N GLU A 158 -0.62 -26.09 -10.72
CA GLU A 158 0.08 -26.71 -9.58
C GLU A 158 0.92 -25.67 -8.84
N GLN A 159 1.79 -24.98 -9.56
CA GLN A 159 2.70 -23.99 -8.98
C GLN A 159 1.94 -22.86 -8.28
N HIS A 160 0.86 -22.38 -8.87
CA HIS A 160 0.00 -21.36 -8.26
C HIS A 160 -0.53 -21.80 -6.89
N LYS A 161 -0.99 -23.04 -6.74
CA LYS A 161 -1.47 -23.57 -5.45
C LYS A 161 -0.36 -23.71 -4.42
N LEU A 162 0.84 -24.11 -4.83
CA LEU A 162 2.01 -24.21 -3.95
C LEU A 162 2.41 -22.82 -3.44
N GLU A 163 2.39 -21.81 -4.31
CA GLU A 163 2.72 -20.43 -3.92
C GLU A 163 1.64 -19.84 -2.98
N ILE A 164 0.35 -20.12 -3.20
CA ILE A 164 -0.71 -19.76 -2.24
C ILE A 164 -0.42 -20.35 -0.86
N ALA A 165 -0.09 -21.65 -0.79
CA ALA A 165 0.19 -22.32 0.47
C ALA A 165 1.42 -21.74 1.20
N ARG A 166 2.43 -21.27 0.45
CA ARG A 166 3.65 -20.66 1.00
C ARG A 166 3.40 -19.26 1.55
N ALA A 167 2.56 -18.47 0.88
CA ALA A 167 2.31 -17.06 1.22
C ALA A 167 1.13 -16.85 2.17
N ILE A 168 0.85 -17.82 3.05
CA ILE A 168 -0.19 -17.68 4.07
C ILE A 168 0.22 -16.64 5.10
N ASN A 169 -0.66 -15.63 5.33
CA ASN A 169 -0.42 -14.50 6.22
C ASN A 169 -1.66 -14.17 7.09
N PRO A 170 -2.15 -15.11 7.91
CA PRO A 170 -3.44 -14.98 8.60
C PRO A 170 -3.48 -13.79 9.57
N GLY A 171 -2.37 -13.48 10.26
CA GLY A 171 -2.34 -12.40 11.23
C GLY A 171 -2.55 -11.01 10.60
N LEU A 172 -1.89 -10.74 9.48
CA LEU A 172 -2.00 -9.44 8.78
C LEU A 172 -3.29 -9.36 7.94
N CYS A 173 -3.75 -10.51 7.38
CA CYS A 173 -5.07 -10.59 6.74
C CYS A 173 -6.18 -10.23 7.72
N LEU A 174 -6.18 -10.82 8.93
CA LEU A 174 -7.17 -10.51 9.97
C LEU A 174 -7.20 -9.02 10.32
N ILE A 175 -6.03 -8.37 10.46
CA ILE A 175 -5.96 -6.92 10.69
C ILE A 175 -6.63 -6.15 9.54
N THR A 176 -6.40 -6.56 8.30
CA THR A 176 -7.04 -5.92 7.15
C THR A 176 -8.55 -6.20 7.13
N GLU A 177 -8.97 -7.42 7.40
CA GLU A 177 -10.38 -7.82 7.46
C GLU A 177 -11.17 -7.05 8.50
N ASP A 178 -10.55 -6.80 9.66
CA ASP A 178 -11.17 -6.02 10.72
C ASP A 178 -11.15 -4.52 10.41
N LEU A 179 -9.98 -3.96 10.16
CA LEU A 179 -9.81 -2.50 10.07
C LEU A 179 -10.33 -1.89 8.75
N VAL A 180 -10.43 -2.68 7.66
CA VAL A 180 -10.90 -2.17 6.36
C VAL A 180 -12.35 -2.53 6.10
N PHE A 181 -12.76 -3.77 6.41
CA PHE A 181 -14.03 -4.32 5.96
C PHE A 181 -15.06 -4.52 7.09
N THR A 182 -14.68 -4.30 8.34
CA THR A 182 -15.59 -4.60 9.47
C THR A 182 -15.81 -3.35 10.32
N GLU A 183 -14.80 -2.90 11.04
CA GLU A 183 -14.96 -1.89 12.10
C GLU A 183 -15.50 -0.54 11.62
N PRO A 184 -15.11 0.01 10.44
CA PRO A 184 -15.62 1.32 10.02
C PRO A 184 -17.14 1.36 9.81
N TYR A 185 -17.82 0.20 9.70
CA TYR A 185 -19.23 0.08 9.33
C TYR A 185 -20.15 -0.27 10.48
N PHE A 186 -19.66 -0.26 11.72
CA PHE A 186 -20.49 -0.40 12.90
C PHE A 186 -19.89 0.40 14.07
N GLU A 187 -20.68 0.63 15.10
CA GLU A 187 -20.20 1.29 16.31
C GLU A 187 -19.15 0.41 17.02
N ASN A 188 -17.94 0.93 17.12
CA ASN A 188 -16.78 0.23 17.69
C ASN A 188 -15.91 1.22 18.46
N GLY A 189 -15.50 0.86 19.67
CA GLY A 189 -14.66 1.69 20.54
C GLY A 189 -13.27 2.03 19.98
N ARG A 190 -12.80 1.34 18.90
CA ARG A 190 -11.56 1.68 18.20
C ARG A 190 -11.76 2.71 17.08
N ASN A 191 -12.98 2.95 16.62
CA ASN A 191 -13.29 4.01 15.68
C ASN A 191 -13.16 5.38 16.33
N SER A 192 -12.71 6.36 15.57
CA SER A 192 -12.66 7.74 16.02
C SER A 192 -12.83 8.71 14.85
N VAL A 193 -13.56 9.79 15.08
CA VAL A 193 -13.75 10.91 14.15
C VAL A 193 -13.73 12.21 14.93
N LEU A 194 -13.63 13.34 14.23
CA LEU A 194 -13.94 14.62 14.87
C LEU A 194 -15.42 14.61 15.31
N PRO A 195 -15.79 15.27 16.43
CA PRO A 195 -17.17 15.37 16.85
C PRO A 195 -18.11 15.87 15.77
N THR A 196 -17.64 16.78 14.93
CA THR A 196 -18.39 17.32 13.77
C THR A 196 -18.58 16.33 12.62
N ASN A 197 -17.83 15.23 12.60
CA ASN A 197 -17.95 14.13 11.63
C ASN A 197 -18.67 12.89 12.20
N GLU A 198 -19.17 12.90 13.43
CA GLU A 198 -19.90 11.77 14.01
C GLU A 198 -21.13 11.38 13.17
N LYS A 199 -21.86 12.38 12.68
CA LYS A 199 -22.99 12.15 11.78
C LYS A 199 -22.58 11.48 10.47
N ASP A 200 -21.45 11.89 9.88
CA ASP A 200 -20.93 11.29 8.65
C ASP A 200 -20.54 9.80 8.88
N ALA A 201 -19.95 9.48 10.03
CA ALA A 201 -19.63 8.11 10.44
C ALA A 201 -20.88 7.26 10.66
N GLN A 202 -21.91 7.82 11.32
CA GLN A 202 -23.21 7.15 11.52
C GLN A 202 -23.92 6.90 10.19
N GLU A 203 -23.88 7.87 9.26
CA GLU A 203 -24.44 7.71 7.92
C GLU A 203 -23.71 6.60 7.14
N LEU A 204 -22.39 6.46 7.29
CA LEU A 204 -21.63 5.36 6.69
C LEU A 204 -22.07 4.00 7.26
N ALA A 205 -22.14 3.88 8.59
CA ALA A 205 -22.50 2.64 9.27
C ALA A 205 -23.95 2.20 8.99
N ASN A 206 -24.86 3.15 8.78
CA ASN A 206 -26.28 2.90 8.50
C ASN A 206 -26.61 2.77 7.01
N ASP A 207 -25.65 2.96 6.11
CA ASP A 207 -25.84 2.80 4.65
C ASP A 207 -25.85 1.30 4.29
N LYS A 208 -27.04 0.73 4.25
CA LYS A 208 -27.22 -0.73 4.00
C LYS A 208 -26.65 -1.19 2.67
N GLU A 209 -26.71 -0.36 1.63
CA GLU A 209 -26.15 -0.66 0.32
C GLU A 209 -24.61 -0.67 0.39
N MET A 210 -24.01 0.33 1.03
CA MET A 210 -22.57 0.38 1.27
C MET A 210 -22.10 -0.85 2.07
N VAL A 211 -22.79 -1.19 3.17
CA VAL A 211 -22.44 -2.35 4.02
C VAL A 211 -22.56 -3.67 3.23
N HIS A 212 -23.57 -3.80 2.37
CA HIS A 212 -23.72 -4.96 1.50
C HIS A 212 -22.53 -5.10 0.53
N GLU A 213 -22.18 -4.01 -0.16
CA GLU A 213 -21.04 -3.99 -1.09
C GLU A 213 -19.71 -4.30 -0.38
N ILE A 214 -19.52 -3.76 0.82
CA ILE A 214 -18.35 -4.09 1.66
C ILE A 214 -18.34 -5.58 2.03
N GLY A 215 -19.48 -6.18 2.31
CA GLY A 215 -19.60 -7.62 2.55
C GLY A 215 -19.13 -8.46 1.36
N LEU A 216 -19.52 -8.09 0.14
CA LEU A 216 -19.06 -8.74 -1.09
C LEU A 216 -17.55 -8.59 -1.29
N LEU A 217 -17.02 -7.40 -1.07
CA LEU A 217 -15.58 -7.11 -1.16
C LEU A 217 -14.77 -7.87 -0.11
N LYS A 218 -15.26 -7.93 1.14
CA LYS A 218 -14.65 -8.74 2.21
C LYS A 218 -14.63 -10.21 1.84
N TYR A 219 -15.75 -10.75 1.38
CA TYR A 219 -15.84 -12.15 0.95
C TYR A 219 -14.83 -12.45 -0.17
N LYS A 220 -14.72 -11.55 -1.17
CA LYS A 220 -13.73 -11.70 -2.24
C LYS A 220 -12.29 -11.61 -1.72
N PHE A 221 -12.00 -10.66 -0.81
CA PHE A 221 -10.69 -10.54 -0.17
C PHE A 221 -10.26 -11.83 0.53
N MET A 222 -11.18 -12.47 1.24
CA MET A 222 -10.91 -13.70 2.00
C MET A 222 -10.81 -14.96 1.13
N THR A 223 -11.35 -14.95 -0.10
CA THR A 223 -11.51 -16.18 -0.91
C THR A 223 -10.78 -16.16 -2.25
N ALA A 224 -10.46 -14.98 -2.80
CA ALA A 224 -9.86 -14.86 -4.12
C ALA A 224 -8.33 -14.89 -4.06
N GLY A 225 -7.74 -16.03 -4.38
CA GLY A 225 -6.29 -16.19 -4.52
C GLY A 225 -5.80 -15.85 -5.93
N GLU A 226 -6.00 -14.63 -6.43
CA GLU A 226 -5.71 -14.25 -7.81
C GLU A 226 -4.20 -14.12 -8.07
N SER A 227 -3.49 -13.42 -7.20
CA SER A 227 -2.05 -13.16 -7.32
C SER A 227 -1.42 -12.81 -5.97
N LEU A 228 -0.09 -12.87 -5.86
CA LEU A 228 0.64 -12.39 -4.70
C LEU A 228 0.62 -10.85 -4.70
N ILE A 229 -0.34 -10.25 -3.99
CA ILE A 229 -0.51 -8.80 -3.90
C ILE A 229 0.45 -8.20 -2.87
N HIS A 230 0.71 -6.90 -2.96
CA HIS A 230 1.46 -6.16 -1.94
C HIS A 230 0.70 -6.10 -0.59
N GLY A 231 -0.62 -5.98 -0.64
CA GLY A 231 -1.52 -6.02 0.50
C GLY A 231 -1.70 -4.68 1.25
N ASP A 232 -0.79 -3.72 1.11
CA ASP A 232 -0.95 -2.35 1.63
C ASP A 232 -0.23 -1.30 0.76
N LEU A 233 -0.48 -1.35 -0.57
CA LEU A 233 0.13 -0.45 -1.55
C LEU A 233 -0.51 0.93 -1.53
N HIS A 234 -0.06 1.78 -0.63
CA HIS A 234 -0.52 3.15 -0.49
C HIS A 234 0.62 4.17 -0.68
N THR A 235 0.33 5.46 -0.77
CA THR A 235 1.35 6.50 -0.99
C THR A 235 2.43 6.56 0.09
N GLY A 236 2.18 6.03 1.28
CA GLY A 236 3.17 5.85 2.35
C GLY A 236 4.08 4.64 2.17
N SER A 237 3.71 3.69 1.32
CA SER A 237 4.49 2.51 0.94
C SER A 237 5.17 2.68 -0.42
N VAL A 238 5.32 3.91 -0.89
CA VAL A 238 5.99 4.26 -2.14
C VAL A 238 7.09 5.26 -1.86
N MET A 239 8.29 4.94 -2.30
CA MET A 239 9.44 5.84 -2.27
C MET A 239 9.78 6.30 -3.68
N ILE A 240 10.08 7.59 -3.82
CA ILE A 240 10.36 8.23 -5.10
C ILE A 240 11.67 9.00 -5.04
N LYS A 241 12.47 8.88 -6.09
CA LYS A 241 13.64 9.72 -6.33
C LYS A 241 13.36 10.64 -7.51
N CYS A 242 13.62 11.91 -7.34
CA CYS A 242 13.40 12.93 -8.36
C CYS A 242 14.69 13.67 -8.64
N GLU A 243 15.00 13.87 -9.91
CA GLU A 243 15.90 14.89 -10.37
C GLU A 243 15.07 16.15 -10.66
N ASP A 244 15.58 17.34 -10.33
CA ASP A 244 14.93 18.64 -10.59
C ASP A 244 13.54 18.87 -9.94
N LYS A 245 13.14 18.04 -8.96
CA LYS A 245 11.88 18.15 -8.17
C LYS A 245 10.59 18.14 -8.99
N LYS A 246 10.59 17.60 -10.19
CA LYS A 246 9.40 17.55 -11.08
C LYS A 246 9.08 16.16 -11.57
N GLU A 247 10.06 15.39 -12.02
CA GLU A 247 9.85 14.08 -12.60
C GLU A 247 10.52 13.00 -11.76
N ALA A 248 9.82 11.91 -11.53
CA ALA A 248 10.35 10.76 -10.82
C ALA A 248 11.26 9.94 -11.73
N VAL A 249 12.53 9.79 -11.35
CA VAL A 249 13.51 8.94 -12.03
C VAL A 249 13.57 7.54 -11.44
N SER A 250 13.09 7.35 -10.22
CA SER A 250 12.93 6.06 -9.57
C SER A 250 11.65 6.03 -8.72
N VAL A 251 10.93 4.91 -8.79
CA VAL A 251 9.73 4.63 -8.00
C VAL A 251 9.87 3.23 -7.43
N LYS A 252 9.77 3.08 -6.12
CA LYS A 252 9.88 1.80 -5.44
C LYS A 252 8.73 1.58 -4.47
N ALA A 253 8.05 0.43 -4.61
CA ALA A 253 7.09 -0.06 -3.62
C ALA A 253 7.86 -0.75 -2.49
N ILE A 254 7.55 -0.41 -1.25
CA ILE A 254 8.18 -0.91 -0.03
C ILE A 254 7.11 -1.41 0.95
N ASP A 255 7.50 -2.17 1.96
CA ASP A 255 6.63 -2.52 3.08
C ASP A 255 5.52 -3.54 2.72
N SER A 256 5.88 -4.60 2.01
CA SER A 256 4.94 -5.65 1.57
C SER A 256 4.65 -6.72 2.65
N GLU A 257 4.73 -6.38 3.95
CA GLU A 257 4.49 -7.32 5.05
C GLU A 257 3.03 -7.82 5.14
N PHE A 258 2.07 -7.11 4.53
CA PHE A 258 0.67 -7.51 4.39
C PHE A 258 0.39 -8.40 3.18
N SER A 259 1.41 -8.82 2.47
CA SER A 259 1.27 -9.62 1.26
C SER A 259 0.66 -11.00 1.52
N PHE A 260 -0.17 -11.42 0.60
CA PHE A 260 -0.75 -12.75 0.50
C PHE A 260 -1.32 -12.95 -0.92
N TYR A 261 -1.77 -14.15 -1.25
CA TYR A 261 -2.52 -14.35 -2.49
C TYR A 261 -3.94 -13.81 -2.33
N GLY A 262 -4.18 -12.66 -2.95
CA GLY A 262 -5.42 -11.89 -2.84
C GLY A 262 -5.91 -11.32 -4.16
N PRO A 263 -7.00 -10.53 -4.14
CA PRO A 263 -7.61 -9.95 -5.33
C PRO A 263 -6.74 -8.80 -5.89
N ILE A 264 -6.49 -8.83 -7.20
CA ILE A 264 -5.64 -7.85 -7.92
C ILE A 264 -6.13 -6.41 -7.71
N GLY A 265 -7.45 -6.19 -7.72
CA GLY A 265 -8.03 -4.87 -7.53
C GLY A 265 -7.75 -4.22 -6.17
N PHE A 266 -7.26 -4.98 -5.18
CA PHE A 266 -7.02 -4.45 -3.82
C PHE A 266 -5.86 -3.44 -3.79
N ASP A 267 -4.74 -3.75 -4.42
CA ASP A 267 -3.59 -2.85 -4.47
C ASP A 267 -3.88 -1.60 -5.31
N LEU A 268 -4.55 -1.77 -6.46
CA LEU A 268 -5.01 -0.64 -7.28
C LEU A 268 -5.99 0.25 -6.50
N GLY A 269 -6.92 -0.36 -5.76
CA GLY A 269 -7.88 0.35 -4.91
C GLY A 269 -7.19 1.14 -3.79
N ALA A 270 -6.14 0.59 -3.19
CA ALA A 270 -5.35 1.29 -2.19
C ALA A 270 -4.67 2.54 -2.75
N LEU A 271 -4.11 2.48 -3.96
CA LEU A 271 -3.53 3.62 -4.66
C LEU A 271 -4.61 4.69 -4.96
N VAL A 272 -5.73 4.30 -5.59
CA VAL A 272 -6.84 5.21 -5.93
C VAL A 272 -7.41 5.91 -4.70
N ALA A 273 -7.58 5.18 -3.60
CA ALA A 273 -8.02 5.75 -2.32
C ALA A 273 -7.07 6.86 -1.84
N ASN A 274 -5.76 6.60 -1.88
CA ASN A 274 -4.76 7.55 -1.39
C ASN A 274 -4.64 8.78 -2.31
N TYR A 275 -4.78 8.63 -3.62
CA TYR A 275 -4.85 9.78 -4.53
C TYR A 275 -6.08 10.65 -4.24
N THR A 276 -7.22 10.03 -3.99
CA THR A 276 -8.46 10.74 -3.63
C THR A 276 -8.32 11.47 -2.30
N ILE A 277 -7.71 10.86 -1.29
CA ILE A 277 -7.46 11.49 0.01
C ILE A 277 -6.47 12.66 -0.13
N ALA A 278 -5.40 12.52 -0.90
CA ALA A 278 -4.46 13.59 -1.19
C ALA A 278 -5.12 14.76 -1.95
N ALA A 279 -6.05 14.46 -2.87
CA ALA A 279 -6.83 15.46 -3.57
C ALA A 279 -7.77 16.23 -2.62
N ALA A 280 -8.42 15.53 -1.67
CA ALA A 280 -9.26 16.16 -0.67
C ALA A 280 -8.46 17.11 0.24
N ARG A 281 -7.24 16.70 0.65
CA ARG A 281 -6.31 17.58 1.35
C ARG A 281 -5.98 18.84 0.54
N ALA A 282 -5.60 18.66 -0.72
CA ALA A 282 -5.25 19.77 -1.59
C ALA A 282 -6.41 20.76 -1.75
N CYS A 283 -7.63 20.26 -1.95
CA CYS A 283 -8.86 21.05 -2.03
C CYS A 283 -9.09 21.83 -0.74
N ALA A 284 -8.97 21.19 0.43
CA ALA A 284 -9.18 21.82 1.73
C ALA A 284 -8.18 22.96 2.00
N LEU A 285 -6.98 22.86 1.43
CA LEU A 285 -5.93 23.89 1.49
C LEU A 285 -6.05 24.94 0.36
N GLY A 286 -7.11 24.87 -0.45
CA GLY A 286 -7.34 25.81 -1.57
C GLY A 286 -6.51 25.55 -2.82
N ASN A 287 -5.74 24.46 -2.87
CA ASN A 287 -4.92 24.11 -4.03
C ASN A 287 -5.71 23.25 -5.03
N ILE A 288 -6.56 23.89 -5.80
CA ILE A 288 -7.47 23.24 -6.78
C ILE A 288 -6.70 22.54 -7.90
N GLU A 289 -5.59 23.12 -8.33
CA GLU A 289 -4.75 22.53 -9.38
C GLU A 289 -4.11 21.21 -8.91
N GLN A 290 -3.61 21.16 -7.66
CA GLN A 290 -3.09 19.94 -7.03
C GLN A 290 -4.20 18.89 -6.85
N MET A 291 -5.40 19.31 -6.48
CA MET A 291 -6.57 18.42 -6.38
C MET A 291 -6.83 17.70 -7.71
N HIS A 292 -6.95 18.44 -8.81
CA HIS A 292 -7.20 17.85 -10.14
C HIS A 292 -6.07 16.93 -10.60
N TRP A 293 -4.82 17.34 -10.36
CA TRP A 293 -3.66 16.52 -10.68
C TRP A 293 -3.70 15.21 -9.87
N ALA A 294 -3.94 15.24 -8.57
CA ALA A 294 -4.01 14.04 -7.73
C ALA A 294 -5.14 13.09 -8.17
N LEU A 295 -6.32 13.61 -8.55
CA LEU A 295 -7.41 12.80 -9.09
C LEU A 295 -7.06 12.14 -10.43
N SER A 296 -6.23 12.80 -11.27
CA SER A 296 -5.80 12.23 -12.56
C SER A 296 -4.87 11.03 -12.42
N LEU A 297 -4.22 10.85 -11.27
CA LEU A 297 -3.29 9.74 -11.02
C LEU A 297 -4.00 8.37 -11.07
N ALA A 298 -5.28 8.31 -10.75
CA ALA A 298 -6.07 7.08 -10.81
C ALA A 298 -6.19 6.55 -12.24
N GLU A 299 -6.51 7.41 -13.20
CA GLU A 299 -6.56 7.06 -14.63
C GLU A 299 -5.18 6.66 -15.14
N GLN A 300 -4.14 7.42 -14.82
CA GLN A 300 -2.77 7.13 -15.24
C GLN A 300 -2.30 5.75 -14.74
N THR A 301 -2.57 5.42 -13.47
CA THR A 301 -2.24 4.12 -12.90
C THR A 301 -3.00 3.00 -13.59
N TRP A 302 -4.31 3.15 -13.79
CA TRP A 302 -5.14 2.15 -14.42
C TRP A 302 -4.75 1.89 -15.88
N VAL A 303 -4.55 2.94 -16.67
CA VAL A 303 -4.18 2.82 -18.09
C VAL A 303 -2.87 2.06 -18.27
N GLU A 304 -1.86 2.36 -17.45
CA GLU A 304 -0.58 1.66 -17.52
C GLU A 304 -0.67 0.23 -16.95
N PHE A 305 -1.53 -0.03 -15.94
CA PHE A 305 -1.84 -1.38 -15.49
C PHE A 305 -2.46 -2.22 -16.61
N GLU A 306 -3.54 -1.75 -17.21
CA GLU A 306 -4.26 -2.47 -18.25
C GLU A 306 -3.36 -2.70 -19.48
N LYS A 307 -2.64 -1.69 -19.92
CA LYS A 307 -1.70 -1.77 -21.05
C LYS A 307 -0.61 -2.82 -20.81
N GLU A 308 0.03 -2.81 -19.64
CA GLU A 308 1.11 -3.76 -19.34
C GLU A 308 0.56 -5.18 -19.15
N PHE A 309 -0.61 -5.35 -18.51
CA PHE A 309 -1.23 -6.67 -18.35
C PHE A 309 -1.62 -7.27 -19.70
N ARG A 310 -2.22 -6.48 -20.61
CA ARG A 310 -2.52 -6.89 -21.99
C ARG A 310 -1.26 -7.26 -22.79
N LYS A 311 -0.16 -6.58 -22.57
CA LYS A 311 1.13 -6.88 -23.21
C LYS A 311 1.69 -8.23 -22.73
N LEU A 312 1.47 -8.61 -21.45
CA LEU A 312 1.90 -9.87 -20.88
C LEU A 312 0.97 -11.05 -21.24
N TRP A 313 -0.31 -10.78 -21.50
CA TRP A 313 -1.35 -11.77 -21.75
C TRP A 313 -1.03 -12.80 -22.86
N PRO A 314 -0.38 -12.47 -23.99
CA PRO A 314 0.02 -13.44 -25.00
C PRO A 314 0.98 -14.53 -24.49
N THR A 315 1.64 -14.33 -23.36
CA THR A 315 2.57 -15.32 -22.75
C THR A 315 1.89 -16.29 -21.78
N ARG A 316 0.57 -16.14 -21.53
CA ARG A 316 -0.20 -16.96 -20.59
C ARG A 316 -0.14 -18.46 -20.92
N VAL A 317 -0.19 -19.28 -19.89
CA VAL A 317 -0.36 -20.72 -20.00
C VAL A 317 -1.81 -21.03 -20.40
N ASP A 318 -2.05 -22.25 -20.90
CA ASP A 318 -3.39 -22.80 -21.23
C ASP A 318 -4.32 -21.85 -22.04
N LYS A 319 -3.79 -21.32 -23.16
CA LYS A 319 -4.47 -20.35 -24.04
C LYS A 319 -5.80 -20.85 -24.61
N ARG A 320 -6.05 -22.18 -24.58
CA ARG A 320 -7.30 -22.79 -25.08
C ARG A 320 -8.50 -22.43 -24.20
N VAL A 321 -8.27 -22.22 -22.91
CA VAL A 321 -9.32 -21.90 -21.92
C VAL A 321 -9.21 -20.44 -21.48
N PHE A 322 -8.01 -19.95 -21.25
CA PHE A 322 -7.77 -18.52 -20.95
C PHE A 322 -7.79 -17.71 -22.24
N THR A 323 -8.98 -17.43 -22.74
CA THR A 323 -9.22 -16.73 -24.02
C THR A 323 -9.02 -15.20 -23.87
N ASP A 324 -8.98 -14.48 -24.99
CA ASP A 324 -8.90 -13.02 -24.94
C ASP A 324 -10.22 -12.40 -24.43
N ASP A 325 -11.38 -13.04 -24.70
CA ASP A 325 -12.66 -12.59 -24.15
C ASP A 325 -12.70 -12.71 -22.61
N LEU A 326 -12.06 -13.75 -22.05
CA LEU A 326 -11.91 -13.87 -20.60
C LEU A 326 -11.12 -12.68 -20.03
N LEU A 327 -10.07 -12.22 -20.72
CA LEU A 327 -9.31 -11.05 -20.27
C LEU A 327 -10.20 -9.81 -20.19
N GLU A 328 -11.07 -9.59 -21.18
CA GLU A 328 -12.00 -8.44 -21.16
C GLU A 328 -12.94 -8.48 -19.93
N ASP A 329 -13.44 -9.65 -19.56
CA ASP A 329 -14.29 -9.80 -18.38
C ASP A 329 -13.50 -9.62 -17.08
N LEU A 330 -12.27 -10.14 -17.02
CA LEU A 330 -11.39 -9.95 -15.88
C LEU A 330 -11.03 -8.48 -15.68
N ILE A 331 -10.71 -7.74 -16.73
CA ILE A 331 -10.40 -6.30 -16.66
C ILE A 331 -11.60 -5.51 -16.12
N LYS A 332 -12.82 -5.80 -16.57
CA LYS A 332 -14.04 -5.20 -16.02
C LYS A 332 -14.20 -5.51 -14.54
N THR A 333 -13.98 -6.75 -14.15
CA THR A 333 -14.07 -7.21 -12.76
C THR A 333 -13.02 -6.52 -11.90
N TRP A 334 -11.75 -6.52 -12.30
CA TRP A 334 -10.69 -5.84 -11.54
C TRP A 334 -10.91 -4.33 -11.43
N ARG A 335 -11.51 -3.71 -12.44
CA ARG A 335 -11.88 -2.30 -12.38
C ARG A 335 -12.96 -2.03 -11.34
N SER A 336 -14.02 -2.84 -11.32
CA SER A 336 -15.07 -2.78 -10.30
C SER A 336 -14.48 -3.00 -8.90
N ASP A 337 -13.65 -4.02 -8.73
CA ASP A 337 -12.96 -4.31 -7.47
C ASP A 337 -12.07 -3.13 -7.02
N THR A 338 -11.32 -2.54 -7.95
CA THR A 338 -10.47 -1.37 -7.68
C THR A 338 -11.29 -0.23 -7.08
N LEU A 339 -12.44 0.08 -7.65
CA LEU A 339 -13.33 1.15 -7.16
C LEU A 339 -13.93 0.78 -5.80
N GLY A 340 -14.36 -0.46 -5.62
CA GLY A 340 -14.90 -0.94 -4.35
C GLY A 340 -13.87 -0.90 -3.21
N TYR A 341 -12.68 -1.44 -3.45
CA TYR A 341 -11.58 -1.40 -2.47
C TYR A 341 -11.07 0.02 -2.22
N ALA A 342 -11.12 0.90 -3.21
CA ALA A 342 -10.79 2.32 -3.00
C ALA A 342 -11.76 2.95 -1.99
N GLY A 343 -13.06 2.72 -2.13
CA GLY A 343 -14.05 3.21 -1.16
C GLY A 343 -13.83 2.65 0.24
N ALA A 344 -13.58 1.35 0.38
CA ALA A 344 -13.29 0.72 1.66
C ALA A 344 -12.03 1.31 2.32
N LYS A 345 -10.94 1.48 1.55
CA LYS A 345 -9.69 2.09 2.05
C LYS A 345 -9.86 3.56 2.42
N MET A 346 -10.69 4.35 1.70
CA MET A 346 -11.05 5.72 2.08
C MET A 346 -11.81 5.75 3.40
N ALA A 347 -12.87 4.96 3.54
CA ALA A 347 -13.71 4.92 4.73
C ALA A 347 -12.90 4.60 5.99
N ARG A 348 -12.06 3.56 5.93
CA ARG A 348 -11.22 3.16 7.06
C ARG A 348 -10.23 4.24 7.52
N ARG A 349 -9.73 5.08 6.59
CA ARG A 349 -8.76 6.15 6.92
C ARG A 349 -9.41 7.34 7.60
N ILE A 350 -10.72 7.49 7.47
CA ILE A 350 -11.48 8.56 8.12
C ILE A 350 -12.10 8.08 9.43
N VAL A 351 -12.81 6.96 9.43
CA VAL A 351 -13.56 6.47 10.60
C VAL A 351 -12.72 5.51 11.46
N GLY A 352 -11.96 4.61 10.85
CA GLY A 352 -11.27 3.54 11.53
C GLY A 352 -10.11 3.98 12.44
N LEU A 353 -9.51 3.01 13.13
CA LEU A 353 -8.36 3.19 14.02
C LEU A 353 -7.13 3.76 13.29
N ALA A 354 -6.81 3.21 12.11
CA ALA A 354 -5.59 3.56 11.38
C ALA A 354 -5.80 4.78 10.48
N LYS A 355 -5.55 5.95 11.03
CA LYS A 355 -5.64 7.26 10.39
C LYS A 355 -4.54 7.50 9.34
N THR A 356 -4.64 8.62 8.65
CA THR A 356 -3.63 9.06 7.67
C THR A 356 -3.23 10.51 7.89
N SER A 357 -1.94 10.79 7.80
CA SER A 357 -1.41 12.15 7.96
C SER A 357 -1.96 13.13 6.93
N ASP A 358 -2.42 12.66 5.78
CA ASP A 358 -3.06 13.51 4.75
C ASP A 358 -4.24 14.30 5.32
N ILE A 359 -5.00 13.71 6.23
CA ILE A 359 -6.17 14.30 6.87
C ILE A 359 -5.86 14.79 8.29
N GLU A 360 -5.15 13.96 9.09
CA GLU A 360 -4.94 14.23 10.52
C GLU A 360 -4.08 15.47 10.80
N THR A 361 -3.24 15.89 9.87
CA THR A 361 -2.40 17.08 10.00
C THR A 361 -3.08 18.36 9.50
N LEU A 362 -4.32 18.29 9.03
CA LEU A 362 -5.13 19.47 8.71
C LEU A 362 -5.67 20.11 9.99
N GLU A 363 -5.77 21.44 9.99
CA GLU A 363 -6.45 22.18 11.06
C GLU A 363 -7.90 21.73 11.18
N PRO A 364 -8.48 21.67 12.40
CA PRO A 364 -9.81 21.08 12.63
C PRO A 364 -10.93 21.66 11.73
N ASN A 365 -10.91 22.95 11.48
CA ASN A 365 -11.94 23.65 10.68
C ASN A 365 -11.92 23.28 9.19
N VAL A 366 -10.76 22.87 8.63
CA VAL A 366 -10.67 22.40 7.23
C VAL A 366 -10.66 20.87 7.16
N ARG A 367 -10.20 20.20 8.23
CA ARG A 367 -10.17 18.74 8.35
C ARG A 367 -11.57 18.14 8.28
N GLU A 368 -12.55 18.74 8.96
CA GLU A 368 -13.95 18.30 8.97
C GLU A 368 -14.50 18.14 7.56
N GLY A 369 -14.38 19.19 6.74
CA GLY A 369 -14.90 19.18 5.38
C GLY A 369 -14.19 18.20 4.46
N ALA A 370 -12.84 18.09 4.59
CA ALA A 370 -12.05 17.11 3.86
C ALA A 370 -12.47 15.67 4.22
N ALA A 371 -12.63 15.36 5.49
CA ALA A 371 -13.07 14.05 5.97
C ALA A 371 -14.47 13.69 5.44
N ARG A 372 -15.42 14.64 5.51
CA ARG A 372 -16.77 14.49 4.97
C ARG A 372 -16.77 14.22 3.47
N ALA A 373 -15.97 14.98 2.71
CA ALA A 373 -15.83 14.78 1.27
C ALA A 373 -15.32 13.38 0.93
N VAL A 374 -14.25 12.92 1.62
CA VAL A 374 -13.71 11.58 1.43
C VAL A 374 -14.75 10.49 1.73
N LEU A 375 -15.52 10.61 2.81
CA LEU A 375 -16.58 9.63 3.15
C LEU A 375 -17.70 9.60 2.11
N GLN A 376 -18.14 10.76 1.60
CA GLN A 376 -19.16 10.79 0.54
C GLN A 376 -18.64 10.16 -0.76
N ILE A 377 -17.40 10.44 -1.14
CA ILE A 377 -16.78 9.84 -2.32
C ILE A 377 -16.63 8.33 -2.11
N ALA A 378 -16.19 7.89 -0.92
CA ALA A 378 -16.07 6.48 -0.58
C ALA A 378 -17.38 5.70 -0.79
N ARG A 379 -18.50 6.22 -0.21
CA ARG A 379 -19.82 5.62 -0.34
C ARG A 379 -20.27 5.55 -1.80
N LYS A 380 -20.11 6.65 -2.54
CA LYS A 380 -20.50 6.71 -3.95
C LYS A 380 -19.69 5.75 -4.81
N THR A 381 -18.37 5.79 -4.68
CA THR A 381 -17.45 4.95 -5.47
C THR A 381 -17.70 3.46 -5.23
N THR A 382 -17.94 3.05 -3.98
CA THR A 382 -18.23 1.64 -3.65
C THR A 382 -19.58 1.20 -4.22
N LYS A 383 -20.64 1.96 -4.04
CA LYS A 383 -22.00 1.58 -4.50
C LYS A 383 -22.16 1.61 -6.02
N GLU A 384 -21.42 2.48 -6.68
CA GLU A 384 -21.49 2.68 -8.13
C GLU A 384 -20.35 1.96 -8.88
N ARG A 385 -19.60 1.06 -8.21
CA ARG A 385 -18.39 0.42 -8.75
C ARG A 385 -18.61 -0.36 -10.05
N ASP A 386 -19.80 -0.91 -10.24
CA ASP A 386 -20.17 -1.69 -11.43
C ASP A 386 -20.68 -0.81 -12.59
N LEU A 387 -20.89 0.49 -12.36
CA LEU A 387 -21.27 1.41 -13.42
C LEU A 387 -20.08 1.69 -14.34
N ALA A 388 -20.31 1.63 -15.64
CA ALA A 388 -19.28 1.82 -16.67
C ALA A 388 -18.89 3.31 -16.84
N LYS A 389 -18.59 4.03 -15.74
CA LYS A 389 -18.14 5.42 -15.79
C LYS A 389 -16.68 5.52 -16.24
N SER A 390 -16.34 6.54 -17.01
CA SER A 390 -14.93 6.84 -17.33
C SER A 390 -14.18 7.34 -16.08
N TRP A 391 -12.86 7.19 -16.05
CA TRP A 391 -12.02 7.74 -14.99
C TRP A 391 -12.16 9.27 -14.89
N SER A 392 -12.27 9.95 -16.04
CA SER A 392 -12.50 11.41 -16.08
C SER A 392 -13.84 11.80 -15.46
N THR A 393 -14.91 11.01 -15.66
CA THR A 393 -16.22 11.21 -14.99
C THR A 393 -16.09 11.04 -13.48
N LEU A 394 -15.43 9.97 -13.02
CA LEU A 394 -15.20 9.73 -11.59
C LEU A 394 -14.39 10.87 -10.94
N ALA A 395 -13.33 11.32 -11.61
CA ALA A 395 -12.52 12.44 -11.13
C ALA A 395 -13.33 13.75 -11.05
N LYS A 396 -14.17 14.03 -12.05
CA LYS A 396 -15.05 15.21 -12.04
C LYS A 396 -16.05 15.15 -10.90
N GLU A 397 -16.73 14.03 -10.71
CA GLU A 397 -17.70 13.84 -9.62
C GLU A 397 -17.03 13.99 -8.25
N ALA A 398 -15.82 13.43 -8.07
CA ALA A 398 -15.05 13.59 -6.84
C ALA A 398 -14.65 15.07 -6.60
N ALA A 399 -14.20 15.77 -7.64
CA ALA A 399 -13.84 17.18 -7.55
C ALA A 399 -15.04 18.05 -7.14
N GLU A 400 -16.22 17.80 -7.71
CA GLU A 400 -17.45 18.52 -7.35
C GLU A 400 -17.83 18.32 -5.87
N VAL A 401 -17.72 17.09 -5.35
CA VAL A 401 -17.94 16.79 -3.94
C VAL A 401 -16.92 17.51 -3.05
N MET A 402 -15.64 17.48 -3.40
CA MET A 402 -14.57 18.14 -2.65
C MET A 402 -14.76 19.66 -2.61
N GLN A 403 -15.00 20.29 -3.75
CA GLN A 403 -15.22 21.75 -3.83
C GLN A 403 -16.44 22.21 -3.04
N LYS A 404 -17.47 21.38 -2.95
CA LYS A 404 -18.66 21.67 -2.16
C LYS A 404 -18.44 21.54 -0.65
N LEU A 405 -17.63 20.60 -0.20
CA LEU A 405 -17.53 20.18 1.20
C LEU A 405 -16.18 20.46 1.86
N ALA A 406 -15.08 20.30 1.15
CA ALA A 406 -13.75 20.42 1.74
C ALA A 406 -13.29 21.89 1.93
N THR A 407 -13.96 22.83 1.31
CA THR A 407 -13.63 24.28 1.38
C THR A 407 -14.55 25.06 2.31
N LYS A 408 -15.45 24.40 3.00
CA LYS A 408 -16.39 24.99 3.96
C LYS A 408 -15.96 24.60 5.37
#